data_bd09e6bd009438e5578e56d54d1fc1fc
#
_entry.id   bd09e6bd009438e5578e56d54d1fc1fc
#
_cell.length_a   1.000
_cell.length_b   1.000
_cell.length_c   1.000
_cell.angle_alpha   90.00
_cell.angle_beta   90.00
_cell.angle_gamma   90.00
#
_symmetry.space_group_name_H-M   'P 1'
#
loop_
_entity.id
_entity.type
_entity.pdbx_description
1 polymer ?
#
loop_
_entity_poly.entity_id
_entity_poly.type
_entity_poly.pdbx_seq_one_letter_code
_entity_poly.pdbx_strand_id
1 'polypeptide(L)'
;GFTDIRINYKAYQLPVAIVFAVTGVTRAQALVLNIQEGYFDRLMLTPVSRRALLLGHMAADFVLVICLSIPVVIVGFIIGVRFPTGPLGVIVFILIAALWGVAYTGIPYAIALKTGNPGAVNSSFMLFFPFAFLTTSYVPVEAMTGWMAAIARYNPVTYLLDGLRSLFLEWQWDELGKSLIAIGALAVVSQSMSFKALKGRIRQK
;
A
#
# COMPACT_ATOMS: atom_id res chain seq x y z
N GLY A 1 -13.97 30.31 -14.33
CA GLY A 1 -13.62 29.50 -15.46
C GLY A 1 -12.66 28.38 -15.10
N PHE A 2 -13.03 27.14 -15.44
CA PHE A 2 -12.20 25.93 -15.22
C PHE A 2 -11.08 25.74 -16.27
N THR A 3 -10.67 26.79 -16.97
CA THR A 3 -9.84 26.69 -18.18
C THR A 3 -8.33 26.88 -17.96
N ASP A 4 -7.85 27.17 -16.76
CA ASP A 4 -6.43 27.49 -16.56
C ASP A 4 -5.62 26.48 -15.74
N ILE A 5 -6.21 25.37 -15.29
CA ILE A 5 -5.42 24.29 -14.69
C ILE A 5 -5.12 23.28 -15.80
N ARG A 6 -4.06 23.48 -16.57
CA ARG A 6 -3.44 22.44 -17.38
C ARG A 6 -2.80 21.39 -16.47
N ILE A 7 -3.63 20.68 -15.69
CA ILE A 7 -3.17 19.48 -14.99
C ILE A 7 -2.80 18.49 -16.08
N ASN A 8 -1.54 18.09 -16.13
CA ASN A 8 -1.16 16.94 -16.94
C ASN A 8 -1.86 15.71 -16.31
N TYR A 9 -3.08 15.41 -16.79
CA TYR A 9 -3.96 14.38 -16.25
C TYR A 9 -3.25 13.02 -16.18
N LYS A 10 -2.32 12.75 -17.10
CA LYS A 10 -1.52 11.52 -17.10
C LYS A 10 -0.58 11.46 -15.90
N ALA A 11 0.10 12.54 -15.58
CA ALA A 11 0.95 12.64 -14.39
C ALA A 11 0.12 12.60 -13.10
N TYR A 12 -1.09 13.16 -13.12
CA TYR A 12 -2.02 13.12 -11.99
C TYR A 12 -2.50 11.69 -11.67
N GLN A 13 -2.72 10.86 -12.69
CA GLN A 13 -3.26 9.50 -12.55
C GLN A 13 -2.21 8.41 -12.30
N LEU A 14 -0.94 8.63 -12.63
CA LEU A 14 0.09 7.61 -12.41
C LEU A 14 0.25 7.21 -10.93
N PRO A 15 0.25 8.13 -9.95
CA PRO A 15 0.21 7.77 -8.54
C PRO A 15 -1.00 6.93 -8.14
N VAL A 16 -2.16 7.24 -8.71
CA VAL A 16 -3.37 6.45 -8.46
C VAL A 16 -3.20 5.03 -8.99
N ALA A 17 -2.73 4.90 -10.24
CA ALA A 17 -2.51 3.60 -10.87
C ALA A 17 -1.53 2.73 -10.06
N ILE A 18 -0.40 3.30 -9.59
CA ILE A 18 0.56 2.52 -8.80
C ILE A 18 -0.02 2.12 -7.44
N VAL A 19 -0.73 3.01 -6.75
CA VAL A 19 -1.35 2.70 -5.45
C VAL A 19 -2.35 1.55 -5.59
N PHE A 20 -3.19 1.56 -6.63
CA PHE A 20 -4.11 0.44 -6.91
C PHE A 20 -3.35 -0.84 -7.29
N ALA A 21 -2.28 -0.75 -8.07
CA ALA A 21 -1.49 -1.90 -8.49
C ALA A 21 -0.79 -2.60 -7.31
N VAL A 22 -0.31 -1.82 -6.32
CA VAL A 22 0.46 -2.38 -5.20
C VAL A 22 -0.38 -2.71 -3.97
N THR A 23 -1.57 -2.08 -3.83
CA THR A 23 -2.44 -2.32 -2.67
C THR A 23 -3.12 -3.66 -2.80
N GLY A 24 -2.98 -4.63 -2.18
CA GLY A 24 -3.58 -5.98 -2.35
C GLY A 24 -2.58 -6.99 -2.87
N VAL A 25 -1.40 -6.56 -3.29
CA VAL A 25 -0.29 -7.46 -3.56
C VAL A 25 0.23 -7.98 -2.22
N THR A 26 0.00 -9.27 -1.96
CA THR A 26 0.39 -9.90 -0.70
C THR A 26 0.54 -11.40 -0.85
N ARG A 27 1.47 -11.97 -0.12
CA ARG A 27 1.66 -13.42 -0.01
C ARG A 27 0.82 -14.03 1.14
N ALA A 28 -0.14 -13.30 1.67
CA ALA A 28 -1.01 -13.79 2.74
C ALA A 28 -1.80 -15.04 2.33
N GLN A 29 -2.12 -15.21 1.03
CA GLN A 29 -2.72 -16.44 0.51
C GLN A 29 -1.76 -17.63 0.61
N ALA A 30 -0.49 -17.45 0.27
CA ALA A 30 0.53 -18.47 0.43
C ALA A 30 0.68 -18.87 1.91
N LEU A 31 0.59 -17.91 2.82
CA LEU A 31 0.55 -18.20 4.25
C LEU A 31 -0.66 -19.08 4.62
N VAL A 32 -1.84 -18.82 4.05
CA VAL A 32 -3.03 -19.66 4.28
C VAL A 32 -2.79 -21.09 3.78
N LEU A 33 -2.23 -21.26 2.58
CA LEU A 33 -1.89 -22.59 2.05
C LEU A 33 -0.90 -23.31 2.98
N ASN A 34 0.16 -22.65 3.39
CA ASN A 34 1.12 -23.21 4.35
C ASN A 34 0.47 -23.63 5.68
N ILE A 35 -0.56 -22.91 6.11
CA ILE A 35 -1.35 -23.25 7.30
C ILE A 35 -2.20 -24.49 7.05
N GLN A 36 -2.90 -24.57 5.92
CA GLN A 36 -3.80 -25.70 5.56
C GLN A 36 -3.02 -27.00 5.33
N GLU A 37 -1.82 -26.91 4.75
CA GLU A 37 -0.92 -28.03 4.50
C GLU A 37 -0.14 -28.48 5.76
N GLY A 38 -0.30 -27.78 6.87
CA GLY A 38 0.42 -28.06 8.10
C GLY A 38 1.92 -27.67 8.07
N TYR A 39 2.38 -27.05 6.97
CA TYR A 39 3.77 -26.59 6.86
C TYR A 39 4.09 -25.50 7.87
N PHE A 40 3.16 -24.57 8.08
CA PHE A 40 3.28 -23.52 9.09
C PHE A 40 3.47 -24.10 10.50
N ASP A 41 2.76 -25.17 10.82
CA ASP A 41 2.84 -25.83 12.13
C ASP A 41 4.20 -26.54 12.31
N ARG A 42 4.69 -27.21 11.27
CA ARG A 42 6.03 -27.82 11.28
C ARG A 42 7.14 -26.79 11.46
N LEU A 43 7.01 -25.63 10.79
CA LEU A 43 7.93 -24.52 10.97
C LEU A 43 7.95 -23.98 12.41
N MET A 44 6.80 -24.02 13.09
CA MET A 44 6.68 -23.61 14.49
C MET A 44 7.43 -24.52 15.47
N LEU A 45 7.74 -25.73 15.08
CA LEU A 45 8.55 -26.68 15.87
C LEU A 45 10.06 -26.45 15.71
N THR A 46 10.48 -25.60 14.76
CA THR A 46 11.87 -25.25 14.56
C THR A 46 12.27 -24.06 15.46
N PRO A 47 13.57 -23.87 15.75
CA PRO A 47 14.03 -22.74 16.58
C PRO A 47 13.90 -21.36 15.92
N VAL A 48 13.16 -21.26 14.80
CA VAL A 48 12.94 -19.97 14.10
C VAL A 48 11.94 -19.12 14.85
N SER A 49 12.28 -17.84 15.02
CA SER A 49 11.36 -16.93 15.69
C SER A 49 10.10 -16.70 14.84
N ARG A 50 8.95 -16.82 15.48
CA ARG A 50 7.63 -16.68 14.84
C ARG A 50 7.43 -15.30 14.16
N ARG A 51 8.05 -14.26 14.73
CA ARG A 51 8.05 -12.92 14.15
C ARG A 51 8.88 -12.87 12.88
N ALA A 52 10.01 -13.57 12.84
CA ALA A 52 10.86 -13.61 11.65
C ALA A 52 10.15 -14.26 10.45
N LEU A 53 9.31 -15.28 10.68
CA LEU A 53 8.49 -15.85 9.60
C LEU A 53 7.56 -14.83 8.96
N LEU A 54 6.83 -14.08 9.78
CA LEU A 54 5.92 -13.05 9.29
C LEU A 54 6.67 -11.90 8.60
N LEU A 55 7.76 -11.44 9.21
CA LEU A 55 8.62 -10.40 8.62
C LEU A 55 9.27 -10.86 7.32
N GLY A 56 9.61 -12.15 7.19
CA GLY A 56 10.13 -12.72 5.95
C GLY A 56 9.11 -12.65 4.80
N HIS A 57 7.84 -12.94 5.08
CA HIS A 57 6.78 -12.76 4.10
C HIS A 57 6.62 -11.28 3.69
N MET A 58 6.65 -10.36 4.65
CA MET A 58 6.55 -8.92 4.39
C MET A 58 7.75 -8.38 3.61
N ALA A 59 8.96 -8.88 3.89
CA ALA A 59 10.15 -8.52 3.13
C ALA A 59 10.05 -9.03 1.67
N ALA A 60 9.51 -10.23 1.47
CA ALA A 60 9.24 -10.75 0.14
C ALA A 60 8.15 -9.94 -0.59
N ASP A 61 7.11 -9.49 0.11
CA ASP A 61 6.09 -8.59 -0.45
C ASP A 61 6.71 -7.25 -0.86
N PHE A 62 7.63 -6.69 -0.06
CA PHE A 62 8.33 -5.46 -0.40
C PHE A 62 9.08 -5.57 -1.74
N VAL A 63 9.85 -6.64 -1.91
CA VAL A 63 10.56 -6.90 -3.18
C VAL A 63 9.56 -7.10 -4.33
N LEU A 64 8.49 -7.86 -4.11
CA LEU A 64 7.46 -8.10 -5.12
C LEU A 64 6.80 -6.79 -5.57
N VAL A 65 6.46 -5.91 -4.63
CA VAL A 65 5.85 -4.61 -4.94
C VAL A 65 6.82 -3.72 -5.74
N ILE A 66 8.11 -3.71 -5.39
CA ILE A 66 9.14 -3.01 -6.19
C ILE A 66 9.13 -3.55 -7.63
N CYS A 67 9.17 -4.86 -7.81
CA CYS A 67 9.17 -5.50 -9.13
C CYS A 67 7.91 -5.14 -9.93
N LEU A 68 6.74 -5.12 -9.29
CA LEU A 68 5.47 -4.75 -9.94
C LEU A 68 5.34 -3.25 -10.22
N SER A 69 6.03 -2.41 -9.47
CA SER A 69 6.04 -0.97 -9.70
C SER A 69 6.80 -0.58 -10.97
N ILE A 70 7.81 -1.36 -11.34
CA ILE A 70 8.64 -1.08 -12.53
C ILE A 70 7.81 -1.04 -13.82
N PRO A 71 6.98 -2.06 -14.17
CA PRO A 71 6.12 -2.00 -15.35
C PRO A 71 5.18 -0.80 -15.36
N VAL A 72 4.61 -0.44 -14.19
CA VAL A 72 3.70 0.72 -14.08
C VAL A 72 4.43 2.01 -14.43
N VAL A 73 5.66 2.19 -13.93
CA VAL A 73 6.49 3.35 -14.24
C VAL A 73 6.91 3.37 -15.71
N ILE A 74 7.26 2.20 -16.28
CA ILE A 74 7.59 2.08 -17.71
C ILE A 74 6.41 2.52 -18.57
N VAL A 75 5.20 2.03 -18.27
CA VAL A 75 3.98 2.47 -18.96
C VAL A 75 3.78 3.97 -18.78
N GLY A 76 4.02 4.51 -17.58
CA GLY A 76 4.00 5.95 -17.34
C GLY A 76 4.90 6.73 -18.29
N PHE A 77 6.14 6.28 -18.50
CA PHE A 77 7.07 6.90 -19.46
C PHE A 77 6.59 6.79 -20.91
N ILE A 78 6.05 5.63 -21.31
CA ILE A 78 5.52 5.41 -22.67
C ILE A 78 4.36 6.39 -22.97
N ILE A 79 3.46 6.62 -22.02
CA ILE A 79 2.34 7.57 -22.19
C ILE A 79 2.76 9.05 -22.05
N GLY A 80 4.06 9.30 -21.82
CA GLY A 80 4.65 10.64 -21.81
C GLY A 80 4.74 11.33 -20.45
N VAL A 81 4.56 10.60 -19.35
CA VAL A 81 4.83 11.15 -18.02
C VAL A 81 6.32 11.38 -17.84
N ARG A 82 6.69 12.50 -17.26
CA ARG A 82 8.08 12.85 -16.96
C ARG A 82 8.22 13.14 -15.48
N PHE A 83 9.38 12.82 -14.93
CA PHE A 83 9.77 13.15 -13.57
C PHE A 83 10.80 14.29 -13.61
N PRO A 84 10.40 15.53 -13.35
CA PRO A 84 11.33 16.67 -13.26
C PRO A 84 12.37 16.46 -12.16
N THR A 85 12.04 15.70 -11.14
CA THR A 85 12.93 15.28 -10.04
C THR A 85 14.01 14.27 -10.47
N GLY A 86 14.04 13.87 -11.75
CA GLY A 86 15.04 13.01 -12.33
C GLY A 86 14.96 11.53 -11.89
N PRO A 87 16.01 10.73 -12.12
CA PRO A 87 16.04 9.31 -11.78
C PRO A 87 15.84 9.04 -10.28
N LEU A 88 16.32 9.95 -9.42
CA LEU A 88 16.11 9.83 -7.96
C LEU A 88 14.64 9.93 -7.60
N GLY A 89 13.86 10.81 -8.26
CA GLY A 89 12.42 10.90 -8.07
C GLY A 89 11.69 9.59 -8.43
N VAL A 90 12.12 8.91 -9.49
CA VAL A 90 11.58 7.60 -9.86
C VAL A 90 11.86 6.55 -8.77
N ILE A 91 13.08 6.52 -8.25
CA ILE A 91 13.45 5.59 -7.17
C ILE A 91 12.60 5.86 -5.93
N VAL A 92 12.47 7.13 -5.51
CA VAL A 92 11.67 7.52 -4.35
C VAL A 92 10.20 7.18 -4.57
N PHE A 93 9.67 7.39 -5.78
CA PHE A 93 8.30 7.03 -6.15
C PHE A 93 8.04 5.53 -5.94
N ILE A 94 8.92 4.67 -6.44
CA ILE A 94 8.82 3.21 -6.28
C ILE A 94 8.95 2.81 -4.81
N LEU A 95 9.88 3.41 -4.07
CA LEU A 95 10.09 3.10 -2.65
C LEU A 95 8.87 3.49 -1.79
N ILE A 96 8.28 4.66 -2.00
CA ILE A 96 7.07 5.10 -1.29
C ILE A 96 5.91 4.15 -1.61
N ALA A 97 5.73 3.76 -2.88
CA ALA A 97 4.72 2.79 -3.28
C ALA A 97 4.94 1.43 -2.62
N ALA A 98 6.19 0.96 -2.53
CA ALA A 98 6.54 -0.29 -1.87
C ALA A 98 6.31 -0.25 -0.35
N LEU A 99 6.66 0.85 0.30
CA LEU A 99 6.39 1.06 1.73
C LEU A 99 4.88 1.06 2.01
N TRP A 100 4.09 1.72 1.17
CA TRP A 100 2.63 1.68 1.27
C TRP A 100 2.08 0.26 1.10
N GLY A 101 2.52 -0.47 0.06
CA GLY A 101 2.11 -1.84 -0.18
C GLY A 101 2.33 -2.71 1.06
N VAL A 102 3.54 -2.70 1.62
CA VAL A 102 3.88 -3.44 2.85
C VAL A 102 3.11 -2.93 4.06
N ALA A 103 2.91 -1.62 4.20
CA ALA A 103 2.10 -1.08 5.28
C ALA A 103 0.68 -1.65 5.26
N TYR A 104 0.09 -1.84 4.08
CA TYR A 104 -1.24 -2.40 3.93
C TYR A 104 -1.30 -3.92 4.20
N THR A 105 -0.23 -4.69 3.90
CA THR A 105 -0.25 -6.17 3.96
C THR A 105 -0.56 -6.72 5.35
N GLY A 106 -0.37 -5.97 6.41
CA GLY A 106 -0.72 -6.39 7.76
C GLY A 106 -2.20 -6.79 7.92
N ILE A 107 -3.11 -6.16 7.17
CA ILE A 107 -4.55 -6.50 7.20
C ILE A 107 -4.79 -7.92 6.63
N PRO A 108 -4.42 -8.24 5.38
CA PRO A 108 -4.59 -9.60 4.85
C PRO A 108 -3.83 -10.66 5.65
N TYR A 109 -2.64 -10.37 6.20
CA TYR A 109 -1.95 -11.32 7.07
C TYR A 109 -2.71 -11.57 8.39
N ALA A 110 -3.30 -10.55 8.99
CA ALA A 110 -4.13 -10.71 10.18
C ALA A 110 -5.35 -11.60 9.88
N ILE A 111 -5.98 -11.42 8.73
CA ILE A 111 -7.12 -12.24 8.28
C ILE A 111 -6.67 -13.68 8.00
N ALA A 112 -5.57 -13.88 7.29
CA ALA A 112 -4.99 -15.19 7.00
C ALA A 112 -4.73 -15.99 8.28
N LEU A 113 -4.08 -15.37 9.26
CA LEU A 113 -3.75 -16.00 10.54
C LEU A 113 -4.98 -16.34 11.39
N LYS A 114 -6.03 -15.50 11.33
CA LYS A 114 -7.27 -15.73 12.09
C LYS A 114 -8.19 -16.75 11.45
N THR A 115 -8.36 -16.69 10.13
CA THR A 115 -9.40 -17.45 9.42
C THR A 115 -8.87 -18.70 8.76
N GLY A 116 -7.61 -18.72 8.33
CA GLY A 116 -7.08 -19.79 7.48
C GLY A 116 -7.84 -19.96 6.16
N ASN A 117 -8.53 -18.91 5.69
CA ASN A 117 -9.41 -18.94 4.52
C ASN A 117 -8.89 -18.02 3.41
N PRO A 118 -8.54 -18.55 2.22
CA PRO A 118 -8.05 -17.75 1.10
C PRO A 118 -9.08 -16.73 0.59
N GLY A 119 -10.37 -17.08 0.61
CA GLY A 119 -11.45 -16.18 0.19
C GLY A 119 -11.56 -14.94 1.10
N ALA A 120 -11.41 -15.13 2.41
CA ALA A 120 -11.40 -14.01 3.36
C ALA A 120 -10.18 -13.09 3.15
N VAL A 121 -9.02 -13.66 2.78
CA VAL A 121 -7.83 -12.87 2.43
C VAL A 121 -8.08 -12.05 1.17
N ASN A 122 -8.67 -12.63 0.13
CA ASN A 122 -9.03 -11.91 -1.09
C ASN A 122 -10.00 -10.76 -0.80
N SER A 123 -11.00 -10.99 0.05
CA SER A 123 -11.96 -9.96 0.43
C SER A 123 -11.33 -8.80 1.19
N SER A 124 -10.12 -8.96 1.75
CA SER A 124 -9.43 -7.88 2.46
C SER A 124 -9.07 -6.71 1.54
N PHE A 125 -8.85 -6.97 0.24
CA PHE A 125 -8.63 -5.91 -0.73
C PHE A 125 -9.85 -5.00 -0.90
N MET A 126 -11.06 -5.54 -0.71
CA MET A 126 -12.28 -4.74 -0.79
C MET A 126 -12.34 -3.64 0.28
N LEU A 127 -11.64 -3.83 1.40
CA LEU A 127 -11.54 -2.80 2.45
C LEU A 127 -10.78 -1.55 1.98
N PHE A 128 -9.95 -1.67 0.93
CA PHE A 128 -9.22 -0.55 0.37
C PHE A 128 -10.13 0.39 -0.43
N PHE A 129 -11.17 -0.13 -1.09
CA PHE A 129 -12.00 0.66 -2.00
C PHE A 129 -12.66 1.89 -1.36
N PRO A 130 -13.29 1.81 -0.17
CA PRO A 130 -13.82 3.00 0.47
C PRO A 130 -12.76 4.09 0.68
N PHE A 131 -11.55 3.70 1.09
CA PHE A 131 -10.44 4.65 1.26
C PHE A 131 -9.99 5.23 -0.09
N ALA A 132 -9.92 4.42 -1.13
CA ALA A 132 -9.48 4.84 -2.46
C ALA A 132 -10.51 5.76 -3.16
N PHE A 133 -11.80 5.56 -2.92
CA PHE A 133 -12.85 6.40 -3.51
C PHE A 133 -13.09 7.70 -2.72
N LEU A 134 -12.87 7.68 -1.41
CA LEU A 134 -13.00 8.85 -0.53
C LEU A 134 -11.66 9.60 -0.38
N THR A 135 -10.98 9.83 -1.49
CA THR A 135 -9.68 10.51 -1.57
C THR A 135 -9.54 11.30 -2.87
N THR A 136 -8.43 11.98 -3.04
CA THR A 136 -8.07 12.78 -4.23
C THR A 136 -7.74 11.95 -5.48
N SER A 137 -8.14 10.68 -5.53
CA SER A 137 -7.82 9.80 -6.68
C SER A 137 -8.33 10.33 -8.00
N TYR A 138 -9.52 10.91 -8.03
CA TYR A 138 -10.19 11.37 -9.26
C TYR A 138 -10.35 12.88 -9.33
N VAL A 139 -10.48 13.55 -8.18
CA VAL A 139 -10.79 14.97 -8.08
C VAL A 139 -9.92 15.59 -6.99
N PRO A 140 -9.28 16.75 -7.22
CA PRO A 140 -8.55 17.49 -6.18
C PRO A 140 -9.46 17.88 -5.02
N VAL A 141 -8.91 17.98 -3.79
CA VAL A 141 -9.68 18.34 -2.58
C VAL A 141 -10.42 19.67 -2.74
N GLU A 142 -9.82 20.63 -3.45
CA GLU A 142 -10.37 21.97 -3.69
C GLU A 142 -11.66 21.94 -4.52
N ALA A 143 -11.83 20.90 -5.35
CA ALA A 143 -13.02 20.70 -6.16
C ALA A 143 -14.08 19.80 -5.48
N MET A 144 -13.75 19.23 -4.32
CA MET A 144 -14.68 18.44 -3.52
C MET A 144 -15.53 19.34 -2.62
N THR A 145 -16.78 18.98 -2.39
CA THR A 145 -17.69 19.74 -1.52
C THR A 145 -18.28 18.86 -0.40
N GLY A 146 -18.64 19.51 0.69
CA GLY A 146 -19.36 18.88 1.79
C GLY A 146 -18.56 17.82 2.55
N TRP A 147 -19.23 16.75 2.95
CA TRP A 147 -18.69 15.67 3.78
C TRP A 147 -17.54 14.89 3.12
N MET A 148 -17.56 14.80 1.79
CA MET A 148 -16.54 14.08 1.02
C MET A 148 -15.17 14.78 1.17
N ALA A 149 -15.12 16.11 1.07
CA ALA A 149 -13.89 16.88 1.29
C ALA A 149 -13.37 16.72 2.73
N ALA A 150 -14.27 16.66 3.72
CA ALA A 150 -13.90 16.45 5.11
C ALA A 150 -13.23 15.09 5.32
N ILE A 151 -13.79 14.01 4.75
CA ILE A 151 -13.20 12.67 4.84
C ILE A 151 -11.86 12.59 4.09
N ALA A 152 -11.81 13.13 2.86
CA ALA A 152 -10.60 13.11 2.04
C ALA A 152 -9.40 13.76 2.73
N ARG A 153 -9.62 14.83 3.53
CA ARG A 153 -8.55 15.51 4.28
C ARG A 153 -7.89 14.66 5.36
N TYR A 154 -8.60 13.68 5.92
CA TYR A 154 -8.05 12.78 6.95
C TYR A 154 -7.68 11.40 6.41
N ASN A 155 -7.92 11.16 5.13
CA ASN A 155 -7.66 9.87 4.51
C ASN A 155 -6.14 9.67 4.28
N PRO A 156 -5.53 8.60 4.79
CA PRO A 156 -4.10 8.35 4.59
C PRO A 156 -3.70 8.18 3.12
N VAL A 157 -4.64 7.72 2.27
CA VAL A 157 -4.40 7.59 0.82
C VAL A 157 -4.26 8.97 0.16
N THR A 158 -4.92 10.00 0.65
CA THR A 158 -4.76 11.37 0.15
C THR A 158 -3.33 11.84 0.34
N TYR A 159 -2.79 11.74 1.55
CA TYR A 159 -1.40 12.12 1.84
C TYR A 159 -0.38 11.32 1.02
N LEU A 160 -0.66 10.03 0.81
CA LEU A 160 0.17 9.19 -0.05
C LEU A 160 0.19 9.70 -1.48
N LEU A 161 -1.00 10.00 -2.05
CA LEU A 161 -1.12 10.48 -3.43
C LEU A 161 -0.45 11.85 -3.61
N ASP A 162 -0.62 12.74 -2.65
CA ASP A 162 -0.03 14.07 -2.71
C ASP A 162 1.50 14.01 -2.61
N GLY A 163 2.04 13.15 -1.74
CA GLY A 163 3.47 12.88 -1.70
C GLY A 163 4.03 12.28 -3.00
N LEU A 164 3.31 11.33 -3.62
CA LEU A 164 3.72 10.77 -4.90
C LEU A 164 3.60 11.80 -6.04
N ARG A 165 2.59 12.67 -6.01
CA ARG A 165 2.38 13.74 -7.01
C ARG A 165 3.43 14.84 -6.92
N SER A 166 3.94 15.12 -5.73
CA SER A 166 4.99 16.13 -5.54
C SER A 166 6.23 15.81 -6.38
N LEU A 167 6.52 14.54 -6.64
CA LEU A 167 7.66 14.11 -7.46
C LEU A 167 7.52 14.45 -8.96
N PHE A 168 6.32 14.82 -9.43
CA PHE A 168 6.04 15.29 -10.80
C PHE A 168 6.08 16.80 -10.95
N LEU A 169 6.32 17.54 -9.87
CA LEU A 169 6.47 19.00 -9.87
C LEU A 169 7.91 19.34 -9.51
N GLU A 170 8.14 19.50 -8.22
CA GLU A 170 9.43 19.76 -7.61
C GLU A 170 9.51 18.99 -6.28
N TRP A 171 10.70 18.89 -5.69
CA TRP A 171 10.86 18.25 -4.39
C TRP A 171 10.11 19.03 -3.30
N GLN A 172 8.94 18.50 -2.89
CA GLN A 172 8.14 19.07 -1.80
C GLN A 172 8.31 18.17 -0.56
N TRP A 173 9.31 18.48 0.23
CA TRP A 173 9.68 17.68 1.41
C TRP A 173 8.55 17.57 2.44
N ASP A 174 7.69 18.61 2.55
CA ASP A 174 6.54 18.59 3.45
C ASP A 174 5.51 17.53 3.04
N GLU A 175 5.19 17.42 1.75
CA GLU A 175 4.22 16.44 1.25
C GLU A 175 4.80 15.01 1.32
N LEU A 176 6.08 14.85 1.03
CA LEU A 176 6.79 13.59 1.23
C LEU A 176 6.80 13.18 2.72
N GLY A 177 7.05 14.12 3.62
CA GLY A 177 7.02 13.88 5.06
C GLY A 177 5.63 13.44 5.54
N LYS A 178 4.57 14.13 5.12
CA LYS A 178 3.19 13.77 5.44
C LYS A 178 2.83 12.38 4.92
N SER A 179 3.25 12.04 3.70
CA SER A 179 3.01 10.71 3.11
C SER A 179 3.70 9.61 3.91
N LEU A 180 4.94 9.81 4.34
CA LEU A 180 5.67 8.85 5.17
C LEU A 180 5.03 8.68 6.56
N ILE A 181 4.54 9.75 7.17
CA ILE A 181 3.79 9.70 8.44
C ILE A 181 2.50 8.89 8.25
N ALA A 182 1.75 9.13 7.18
CA ALA A 182 0.52 8.39 6.90
C ALA A 182 0.79 6.90 6.66
N ILE A 183 1.83 6.56 5.91
CA ILE A 183 2.30 5.18 5.70
C ILE A 183 2.70 4.55 7.03
N GLY A 184 3.46 5.26 7.86
CA GLY A 184 3.90 4.80 9.17
C GLY A 184 2.73 4.54 10.12
N ALA A 185 1.74 5.42 10.15
CA ALA A 185 0.52 5.25 10.95
C ALA A 185 -0.26 4.00 10.52
N LEU A 186 -0.47 3.83 9.19
CA LEU A 186 -1.11 2.64 8.66
C LEU A 186 -0.31 1.38 8.98
N ALA A 187 1.02 1.41 8.81
CA ALA A 187 1.90 0.29 9.13
C ALA A 187 1.77 -0.13 10.60
N VAL A 188 1.82 0.82 11.54
CA VAL A 188 1.68 0.54 12.98
C VAL A 188 0.35 -0.16 13.26
N VAL A 189 -0.76 0.34 12.71
CA VAL A 189 -2.09 -0.25 12.92
C VAL A 189 -2.17 -1.64 12.31
N SER A 190 -1.88 -1.77 11.02
CA SER A 190 -2.04 -3.02 10.27
C SER A 190 -1.10 -4.13 10.77
N GLN A 191 0.18 -3.80 11.01
CA GLN A 191 1.15 -4.75 11.50
C GLN A 191 0.84 -5.18 12.95
N SER A 192 0.36 -4.26 13.80
CA SER A 192 -0.11 -4.61 15.14
C SER A 192 -1.25 -5.62 15.10
N MET A 193 -2.19 -5.48 14.15
CA MET A 193 -3.26 -6.46 13.92
C MET A 193 -2.69 -7.82 13.53
N SER A 194 -1.73 -7.86 12.62
CA SER A 194 -1.07 -9.08 12.16
C SER A 194 -0.31 -9.79 13.30
N PHE A 195 0.48 -9.05 14.08
CA PHE A 195 1.20 -9.64 15.22
C PHE A 195 0.27 -10.10 16.35
N LYS A 196 -0.84 -9.39 16.60
CA LYS A 196 -1.88 -9.85 17.56
C LYS A 196 -2.55 -11.13 17.07
N ALA A 197 -2.87 -11.21 15.76
CA ALA A 197 -3.44 -12.41 15.17
C ALA A 197 -2.49 -13.62 15.27
N LEU A 198 -1.19 -13.40 15.02
CA LEU A 198 -0.16 -14.43 15.19
C LEU A 198 -0.11 -14.94 16.64
N LYS A 199 -0.09 -14.04 17.64
CA LYS A 199 -0.13 -14.44 19.05
C LYS A 199 -1.40 -15.21 19.39
N GLY A 200 -2.56 -14.78 18.89
CA GLY A 200 -3.84 -15.46 19.14
C GLY A 200 -3.87 -16.89 18.61
N ARG A 201 -3.38 -17.10 17.38
CA ARG A 201 -3.30 -18.44 16.76
C ARG A 201 -2.43 -19.41 17.56
N ILE A 202 -1.35 -18.91 18.15
CA ILE A 202 -0.42 -19.71 18.95
C ILE A 202 -1.05 -20.15 20.28
N ARG A 203 -1.93 -19.32 20.87
CA ARG A 203 -2.56 -19.62 22.17
C ARG A 203 -3.72 -20.62 22.06
N GLN A 204 -4.22 -20.87 20.86
CA GLN A 204 -5.32 -21.80 20.58
C GLN A 204 -4.85 -23.23 20.32
N LYS A 205 -3.54 -23.46 20.26
CA LYS A 205 -2.87 -24.76 20.18
C LYS A 205 -2.09 -25.04 21.45
#